data_1e357b5accf2da126604ed2dbd1d0f6b
#
_entry.id   1e357b5accf2da126604ed2dbd1d0f6b
#
_cell.length_a   1.000
_cell.length_b   1.000
_cell.length_c   1.000
_cell.angle_alpha   90.00
_cell.angle_beta   90.00
_cell.angle_gamma   90.00
#
_symmetry.space_group_name_H-M   'P 1'
#
loop_
_entity.id
_entity.type
_entity.pdbx_description
1 polymer ?
#
loop_
_entity_poly.entity_id
_entity_poly.type
_entity_poly.pdbx_seq_one_letter_code
_entity_poly.pdbx_strand_id
1 'polypeptide(L)'
;MRRTLYILTLFVALLATSTLSQAQKKNNWFVGVGLGGNMLVDNGKISPVSPSGQLYVGDWFNPSLGFRTGVSGILGRPADARNWFSENTAFGLFQLYGDFLWNIRNTFVKYKPNRVWNPVFYLRVDGILASSLGTHKGHVGIGGGLANQFRVSDFMSISLDVNAVLTSEKAFRTDHSGGFLLVSSASLGVVFDLGYRGF
;
A
#
# COMPACT_ATOMS: atom_id res chain seq x y z
N MET A 1 -25.55 -5.88 3.72
CA MET A 1 -24.73 -6.66 4.66
C MET A 1 -24.45 -8.11 4.20
N ARG A 2 -25.44 -8.95 3.80
CA ARG A 2 -25.16 -10.35 3.38
C ARG A 2 -24.23 -10.46 2.15
N ARG A 3 -24.38 -9.63 1.12
CA ARG A 3 -23.55 -9.67 -0.10
C ARG A 3 -22.08 -9.31 0.16
N THR A 4 -21.81 -8.36 1.04
CA THR A 4 -20.44 -7.99 1.44
C THR A 4 -19.75 -9.11 2.22
N LEU A 5 -20.50 -9.85 3.03
CA LEU A 5 -19.98 -11.01 3.77
C LEU A 5 -19.56 -12.14 2.81
N TYR A 6 -20.35 -12.41 1.76
CA TYR A 6 -20.01 -13.44 0.76
C TYR A 6 -18.76 -13.07 -0.06
N ILE A 7 -18.58 -11.80 -0.41
CA ILE A 7 -17.37 -11.35 -1.12
C ILE A 7 -16.14 -11.49 -0.22
N LEU A 8 -16.25 -11.12 1.06
CA LEU A 8 -15.16 -11.28 2.03
C LEU A 8 -14.80 -12.76 2.28
N THR A 9 -15.82 -13.64 2.43
CA THR A 9 -15.60 -15.09 2.58
C THR A 9 -15.01 -15.72 1.32
N LEU A 10 -15.42 -15.29 0.13
CA LEU A 10 -14.86 -15.77 -1.13
C LEU A 10 -13.38 -15.34 -1.26
N PHE A 11 -13.06 -14.11 -0.87
CA PHE A 11 -11.69 -13.58 -0.89
C PHE A 11 -10.78 -14.31 0.10
N VAL A 12 -11.27 -14.58 1.33
CA VAL A 12 -10.54 -15.36 2.34
C VAL A 12 -10.39 -16.82 1.89
N ALA A 13 -11.40 -17.43 1.25
CA ALA A 13 -11.32 -18.78 0.71
C ALA A 13 -10.32 -18.89 -0.46
N LEU A 14 -10.27 -17.89 -1.34
CA LEU A 14 -9.25 -17.81 -2.43
C LEU A 14 -7.83 -17.69 -1.87
N LEU A 15 -7.63 -16.92 -0.81
CA LEU A 15 -6.34 -16.81 -0.12
C LEU A 15 -5.96 -18.13 0.57
N ALA A 16 -6.91 -18.84 1.17
CA ALA A 16 -6.67 -20.11 1.84
C ALA A 16 -6.34 -21.26 0.85
N THR A 17 -6.94 -21.28 -0.34
CA THR A 17 -6.66 -22.31 -1.35
C THR A 17 -5.27 -22.19 -1.96
N SER A 18 -4.70 -20.98 -2.02
CA SER A 18 -3.34 -20.75 -2.52
C SER A 18 -2.26 -21.34 -1.59
N THR A 19 -2.56 -21.54 -0.31
CA THR A 19 -1.61 -22.07 0.68
C THR A 19 -1.49 -23.59 0.66
N LEU A 20 -2.50 -24.31 0.18
CA LEU A 20 -2.54 -25.78 0.21
C LEU A 20 -1.75 -26.46 -0.92
N SER A 21 -1.40 -25.75 -1.99
CA SER A 21 -0.68 -26.31 -3.13
C SER A 21 0.85 -26.23 -3.01
N GLN A 22 1.41 -25.77 -1.90
CA GLN A 22 2.82 -25.37 -1.80
C GLN A 22 3.69 -26.19 -0.84
N ALA A 23 3.37 -27.44 -0.56
CA ALA A 23 4.15 -28.29 0.37
C ALA A 23 5.63 -28.50 -0.02
N GLN A 24 6.11 -28.01 -1.16
CA GLN A 24 7.51 -28.08 -1.61
C GLN A 24 8.08 -26.80 -2.22
N LYS A 25 7.37 -25.69 -2.25
CA LYS A 25 7.88 -24.42 -2.80
C LYS A 25 8.64 -23.64 -1.73
N LYS A 26 9.86 -23.23 -2.06
CA LYS A 26 10.66 -22.32 -1.24
C LYS A 26 9.82 -21.08 -0.93
N ASN A 27 9.82 -20.69 0.33
CA ASN A 27 8.99 -19.61 0.86
C ASN A 27 9.58 -18.26 0.42
N ASN A 28 8.84 -17.50 -0.40
CA ASN A 28 9.25 -16.18 -0.91
C ASN A 28 8.48 -15.04 -0.24
N TRP A 29 7.91 -15.30 0.93
CA TRP A 29 7.19 -14.31 1.70
C TRP A 29 8.12 -13.22 2.26
N PHE A 30 7.61 -12.02 2.31
CA PHE A 30 8.26 -10.90 2.95
C PHE A 30 7.27 -10.08 3.77
N VAL A 31 7.77 -9.38 4.77
CA VAL A 31 7.02 -8.38 5.55
C VAL A 31 7.80 -7.08 5.52
N GLY A 32 7.08 -5.96 5.58
CA GLY A 32 7.72 -4.66 5.61
C GLY A 32 6.96 -3.67 6.46
N VAL A 33 7.72 -2.72 7.00
CA VAL A 33 7.21 -1.58 7.76
C VAL A 33 7.87 -0.32 7.22
N GLY A 34 7.09 0.76 7.11
CA GLY A 34 7.60 2.05 6.63
C GLY A 34 6.98 3.23 7.36
N LEU A 35 7.74 4.30 7.43
CA LEU A 35 7.30 5.60 7.91
C LEU A 35 7.55 6.65 6.83
N GLY A 36 6.67 7.63 6.73
CA GLY A 36 6.77 8.62 5.66
C GLY A 36 5.79 9.77 5.81
N GLY A 37 5.42 10.35 4.67
CA GLY A 37 4.44 11.41 4.60
C GLY A 37 3.46 11.20 3.47
N ASN A 38 2.23 11.63 3.70
CA ASN A 38 1.16 11.69 2.70
C ASN A 38 0.79 13.15 2.43
N MET A 39 0.45 13.43 1.19
CA MET A 39 -0.17 14.68 0.76
C MET A 39 -1.40 14.38 -0.09
N LEU A 40 -2.38 15.27 0.02
CA LEU A 40 -3.61 15.23 -0.77
C LEU A 40 -3.55 16.34 -1.81
N VAL A 41 -3.87 16.02 -3.05
CA VAL A 41 -3.94 17.00 -4.15
C VAL A 41 -5.36 17.01 -4.69
N ASP A 42 -6.00 18.16 -4.59
CA ASP A 42 -7.39 18.39 -5.01
C ASP A 42 -7.50 19.69 -5.81
N ASN A 43 -7.94 19.62 -7.06
CA ASN A 43 -8.16 20.79 -7.94
C ASN A 43 -7.01 21.81 -7.92
N GLY A 44 -5.75 21.31 -7.94
CA GLY A 44 -4.55 22.14 -7.89
C GLY A 44 -4.18 22.67 -6.50
N LYS A 45 -4.93 22.33 -5.46
CA LYS A 45 -4.58 22.62 -4.07
C LYS A 45 -3.85 21.41 -3.48
N ILE A 46 -2.75 21.68 -2.79
CA ILE A 46 -1.93 20.66 -2.15
C ILE A 46 -2.07 20.81 -0.63
N SER A 47 -2.42 19.72 0.05
CA SER A 47 -2.45 19.72 1.52
C SER A 47 -1.03 19.76 2.10
N PRO A 48 -0.85 20.21 3.35
CA PRO A 48 0.38 19.98 4.09
C PRO A 48 0.72 18.49 4.15
N VAL A 49 2.01 18.16 4.19
CA VAL A 49 2.47 16.78 4.36
C VAL A 49 2.10 16.29 5.75
N SER A 50 1.44 15.16 5.82
CA SER A 50 1.02 14.50 7.06
C SER A 50 1.87 13.27 7.32
N PRO A 51 2.40 13.06 8.54
CA PRO A 51 3.12 11.85 8.89
C PRO A 51 2.26 10.61 8.64
N SER A 52 2.86 9.57 8.10
CA SER A 52 2.18 8.31 7.80
C SER A 52 3.03 7.10 8.14
N GLY A 53 2.36 5.98 8.42
CA GLY A 53 2.98 4.68 8.60
C GLY A 53 2.32 3.64 7.74
N GLN A 54 3.08 2.61 7.37
CA GLN A 54 2.57 1.46 6.64
C GLN A 54 3.15 0.15 7.16
N LEU A 55 2.33 -0.91 7.09
CA LEU A 55 2.71 -2.29 7.39
C LEU A 55 2.15 -3.18 6.29
N TYR A 56 2.95 -4.11 5.80
CA TYR A 56 2.54 -4.98 4.72
C TYR A 56 3.20 -6.36 4.76
N VAL A 57 2.53 -7.30 4.11
CA VAL A 57 3.04 -8.64 3.83
C VAL A 57 2.87 -8.93 2.34
N GLY A 58 3.78 -9.67 1.76
CA GLY A 58 3.71 -10.04 0.35
C GLY A 58 4.42 -11.34 0.04
N ASP A 59 4.25 -11.80 -1.19
CA ASP A 59 4.88 -12.99 -1.72
C ASP A 59 5.34 -12.76 -3.16
N TRP A 60 6.51 -13.30 -3.50
CA TRP A 60 7.03 -13.31 -4.87
C TRP A 60 6.70 -14.63 -5.55
N PHE A 61 5.84 -14.59 -6.57
CA PHE A 61 5.49 -15.77 -7.38
C PHE A 61 6.66 -16.27 -8.22
N ASN A 62 7.47 -15.32 -8.70
CA ASN A 62 8.70 -15.53 -9.45
C ASN A 62 9.63 -14.32 -9.26
N PRO A 63 10.87 -14.31 -9.79
CA PRO A 63 11.81 -13.20 -9.60
C PRO A 63 11.30 -11.83 -10.02
N SER A 64 10.31 -11.77 -10.93
CA SER A 64 9.83 -10.52 -11.54
C SER A 64 8.45 -10.10 -11.04
N LEU A 65 7.60 -11.03 -10.63
CA LEU A 65 6.20 -10.77 -10.29
C LEU A 65 5.87 -11.21 -8.88
N GLY A 66 5.11 -10.41 -8.17
CA GLY A 66 4.65 -10.69 -6.81
C GLY A 66 3.37 -9.95 -6.46
N PHE A 67 2.95 -10.14 -5.25
CA PHE A 67 1.78 -9.48 -4.65
C PHE A 67 2.13 -9.00 -3.25
N ARG A 68 1.54 -7.88 -2.86
CA ARG A 68 1.67 -7.32 -1.52
C ARG A 68 0.31 -6.80 -1.06
N THR A 69 -0.04 -7.03 0.20
CA THR A 69 -1.19 -6.41 0.85
C THR A 69 -0.76 -5.79 2.15
N GLY A 70 -1.42 -4.73 2.54
CA GLY A 70 -1.04 -4.03 3.76
C GLY A 70 -2.02 -2.98 4.18
N VAL A 71 -1.67 -2.35 5.27
CA VAL A 71 -2.41 -1.21 5.84
C VAL A 71 -1.49 0.00 5.89
N SER A 72 -2.05 1.17 5.65
CA SER A 72 -1.39 2.44 5.87
C SER A 72 -2.33 3.44 6.53
N GLY A 73 -1.77 4.42 7.21
CA GLY A 73 -2.57 5.43 7.89
C GLY A 73 -1.78 6.71 8.08
N ILE A 74 -2.51 7.84 8.12
CA ILE A 74 -1.97 9.13 8.47
C ILE A 74 -1.90 9.23 9.99
N LEU A 75 -0.69 9.42 10.49
CA LEU A 75 -0.39 9.64 11.90
C LEU A 75 -0.42 11.14 12.17
N GLY A 76 -1.49 11.61 12.79
CA GLY A 76 -1.62 13.01 13.16
C GLY A 76 -2.35 13.86 12.13
N ARG A 77 -2.58 15.11 12.52
CA ARG A 77 -3.40 16.08 11.79
C ARG A 77 -2.50 17.18 11.23
N PRO A 78 -2.56 17.48 9.93
CA PRO A 78 -1.92 18.68 9.39
C PRO A 78 -2.51 19.93 10.06
N ALA A 79 -1.67 20.89 10.42
CA ALA A 79 -2.08 22.09 11.15
C ALA A 79 -3.23 22.86 10.49
N ASP A 80 -3.35 22.81 9.15
CA ASP A 80 -4.36 23.51 8.36
C ASP A 80 -5.54 22.63 7.92
N ALA A 81 -5.61 21.40 8.41
CA ALA A 81 -6.63 20.42 8.00
C ALA A 81 -7.96 20.57 8.77
N ARG A 82 -8.26 21.71 9.35
CA ARG A 82 -9.54 21.95 10.09
C ARG A 82 -10.78 21.56 9.29
N ASN A 83 -10.71 21.59 7.97
CA ASN A 83 -11.83 21.26 7.08
C ASN A 83 -11.76 19.84 6.51
N TRP A 84 -10.70 19.05 6.77
CA TRP A 84 -10.46 17.75 6.15
C TRP A 84 -10.66 16.56 7.09
N PHE A 85 -10.45 16.75 8.41
CA PHE A 85 -10.48 15.66 9.39
C PHE A 85 -11.16 16.07 10.69
N SER A 86 -11.78 15.12 11.38
CA SER A 86 -12.40 15.31 12.69
C SER A 86 -11.39 15.70 13.76
N GLU A 87 -11.80 16.57 14.70
CA GLU A 87 -10.94 17.08 15.77
C GLU A 87 -10.45 15.99 16.75
N ASN A 88 -11.15 14.86 16.81
CA ASN A 88 -10.94 13.82 17.81
C ASN A 88 -10.37 12.50 17.27
N THR A 89 -9.92 12.42 16.04
CA THR A 89 -9.39 11.16 15.47
C THR A 89 -7.88 11.19 15.34
N ALA A 90 -7.21 10.21 15.95
CA ALA A 90 -5.76 10.01 15.83
C ALA A 90 -5.34 9.60 14.39
N PHE A 91 -6.26 8.96 13.66
CA PHE A 91 -6.08 8.55 12.25
C PHE A 91 -7.14 9.23 11.40
N GLY A 92 -6.75 10.22 10.62
CA GLY A 92 -7.65 10.88 9.67
C GLY A 92 -7.93 10.05 8.42
N LEU A 93 -6.99 9.19 8.03
CA LEU A 93 -7.06 8.33 6.86
C LEU A 93 -6.48 6.95 7.19
N PHE A 94 -7.24 5.91 6.93
CA PHE A 94 -6.80 4.53 6.99
C PHE A 94 -7.01 3.88 5.62
N GLN A 95 -6.00 3.18 5.14
CA GLN A 95 -6.02 2.48 3.85
C GLN A 95 -5.72 1.00 4.07
N LEU A 96 -6.55 0.15 3.48
CA LEU A 96 -6.25 -1.27 3.26
C LEU A 96 -5.97 -1.43 1.78
N TYR A 97 -4.79 -1.91 1.41
CA TYR A 97 -4.40 -1.97 0.01
C TYR A 97 -3.90 -3.34 -0.45
N GLY A 98 -4.01 -3.55 -1.76
CA GLY A 98 -3.41 -4.65 -2.48
C GLY A 98 -2.59 -4.11 -3.65
N ASP A 99 -1.35 -4.59 -3.77
CA ASP A 99 -0.41 -4.21 -4.83
C ASP A 99 -0.03 -5.43 -5.67
N PHE A 100 -0.09 -5.27 -6.98
CA PHE A 100 0.55 -6.18 -7.91
C PHE A 100 1.96 -5.66 -8.21
N LEU A 101 2.98 -6.45 -7.87
CA LEU A 101 4.39 -6.06 -7.92
C LEU A 101 5.05 -6.54 -9.21
N TRP A 102 5.85 -5.65 -9.82
CA TRP A 102 6.65 -5.95 -10.97
C TRP A 102 8.09 -5.45 -10.82
N ASN A 103 9.02 -6.38 -10.62
CA ASN A 103 10.45 -6.06 -10.63
C ASN A 103 10.95 -5.98 -12.08
N ILE A 104 10.97 -4.76 -12.62
CA ILE A 104 11.36 -4.51 -14.01
C ILE A 104 12.76 -5.01 -14.30
N ARG A 105 13.68 -4.79 -13.38
CA ARG A 105 15.08 -5.17 -13.60
C ARG A 105 15.27 -6.68 -13.76
N ASN A 106 14.53 -7.49 -13.01
CA ASN A 106 14.57 -8.94 -13.15
C ASN A 106 13.90 -9.44 -14.43
N THR A 107 13.02 -8.65 -15.02
CA THR A 107 12.38 -8.98 -16.31
C THR A 107 13.35 -8.80 -17.48
N PHE A 108 14.14 -7.73 -17.49
CA PHE A 108 15.00 -7.38 -18.63
C PHE A 108 16.46 -7.81 -18.44
N VAL A 109 16.89 -8.05 -17.19
CA VAL A 109 18.25 -8.47 -16.87
C VAL A 109 18.20 -9.76 -16.06
N LYS A 110 19.01 -10.76 -16.42
CA LYS A 110 19.07 -12.05 -15.73
C LYS A 110 19.07 -11.87 -14.21
N TYR A 111 18.20 -12.61 -13.53
CA TYR A 111 18.11 -12.62 -12.06
C TYR A 111 19.46 -12.90 -11.39
N LYS A 112 19.78 -12.12 -10.38
CA LYS A 112 20.97 -12.32 -9.51
C LYS A 112 20.52 -12.21 -8.06
N PRO A 113 20.68 -13.26 -7.22
CA PRO A 113 20.20 -13.26 -5.84
C PRO A 113 20.90 -12.19 -4.96
N ASN A 114 22.15 -11.84 -5.26
CA ASN A 114 22.94 -10.86 -4.49
C ASN A 114 22.87 -9.43 -5.04
N ARG A 115 21.82 -9.12 -5.81
CA ARG A 115 21.67 -7.77 -6.36
C ARG A 115 21.28 -6.79 -5.26
N VAL A 116 22.06 -5.70 -5.13
CA VAL A 116 21.84 -4.68 -4.10
C VAL A 116 20.60 -3.85 -4.38
N TRP A 117 20.41 -3.36 -5.62
CA TRP A 117 19.30 -2.48 -5.96
C TRP A 117 18.25 -3.18 -6.84
N ASN A 118 17.01 -3.16 -6.38
CA ASN A 118 15.85 -3.76 -7.02
C ASN A 118 14.69 -2.75 -7.09
N PRO A 119 14.50 -2.09 -8.26
CA PRO A 119 13.34 -1.25 -8.49
C PRO A 119 12.10 -2.12 -8.75
N VAL A 120 11.05 -1.90 -7.99
CA VAL A 120 9.78 -2.61 -8.06
C VAL A 120 8.69 -1.60 -8.36
N PHE A 121 8.10 -1.69 -9.56
CA PHE A 121 6.87 -0.97 -9.87
C PHE A 121 5.68 -1.77 -9.36
N TYR A 122 4.59 -1.07 -9.06
CA TYR A 122 3.36 -1.76 -8.65
C TYR A 122 2.11 -0.98 -9.06
N LEU A 123 1.05 -1.75 -9.28
CA LEU A 123 -0.32 -1.26 -9.40
C LEU A 123 -1.03 -1.52 -8.09
N ARG A 124 -1.79 -0.53 -7.62
CA ARG A 124 -2.44 -0.52 -6.31
C ARG A 124 -3.94 -0.39 -6.43
N VAL A 125 -4.66 -1.16 -5.62
CA VAL A 125 -6.08 -0.95 -5.32
C VAL A 125 -6.20 -0.74 -3.82
N ASP A 126 -6.87 0.34 -3.42
CA ASP A 126 -7.07 0.74 -2.03
C ASP A 126 -8.54 0.70 -1.63
N GLY A 127 -8.80 0.16 -0.44
CA GLY A 127 -9.98 0.47 0.33
C GLY A 127 -9.63 1.60 1.31
N ILE A 128 -10.21 2.78 1.13
CA ILE A 128 -9.91 3.98 1.90
C ILE A 128 -11.03 4.22 2.89
N LEU A 129 -10.71 4.29 4.18
CA LEU A 129 -11.61 4.70 5.25
C LEU A 129 -11.19 6.10 5.70
N ALA A 130 -11.98 7.09 5.34
CA ALA A 130 -11.79 8.46 5.80
C ALA A 130 -12.74 8.75 6.97
N SER A 131 -12.19 9.29 8.05
CA SER A 131 -12.96 9.75 9.21
C SER A 131 -13.03 11.29 9.18
N SER A 132 -14.21 11.84 8.97
CA SER A 132 -14.46 13.28 8.98
C SER A 132 -15.71 13.57 9.80
N LEU A 133 -15.59 14.44 10.81
CA LEU A 133 -16.72 14.99 11.61
C LEU A 133 -17.76 13.94 12.07
N GLY A 134 -17.28 12.79 12.55
CA GLY A 134 -18.14 11.72 13.08
C GLY A 134 -18.79 10.83 12.01
N THR A 135 -18.51 11.06 10.74
CA THR A 135 -18.92 10.18 9.63
C THR A 135 -17.73 9.35 9.14
N HIS A 136 -17.90 8.04 9.10
CA HIS A 136 -16.95 7.11 8.48
C HIS A 136 -17.44 6.76 7.08
N LYS A 137 -16.67 7.13 6.06
CA LYS A 137 -16.98 6.80 4.66
C LYS A 137 -15.92 5.90 4.09
N GLY A 138 -16.34 4.80 3.47
CA GLY A 138 -15.47 3.88 2.74
C GLY A 138 -15.47 4.20 1.25
N HIS A 139 -14.30 4.32 0.65
CA HIS A 139 -14.10 4.55 -0.77
C HIS A 139 -13.05 3.60 -1.34
N VAL A 140 -13.07 3.44 -2.66
CA VAL A 140 -12.08 2.67 -3.38
C VAL A 140 -11.18 3.64 -4.14
N GLY A 141 -9.88 3.38 -4.10
CA GLY A 141 -8.88 4.07 -4.90
C GLY A 141 -8.14 3.11 -5.82
N ILE A 142 -7.60 3.64 -6.89
CA ILE A 142 -6.70 2.94 -7.80
C ILE A 142 -5.47 3.80 -8.05
N GLY A 143 -4.33 3.17 -8.10
CA GLY A 143 -3.09 3.91 -8.28
C GLY A 143 -1.91 3.02 -8.59
N GLY A 144 -0.73 3.53 -8.31
CA GLY A 144 0.50 2.79 -8.47
C GLY A 144 1.68 3.52 -7.86
N GLY A 145 2.84 2.88 -7.91
CA GLY A 145 4.03 3.44 -7.34
C GLY A 145 5.30 2.71 -7.72
N LEU A 146 6.38 3.18 -7.10
CA LEU A 146 7.72 2.65 -7.25
C LEU A 146 8.34 2.44 -5.87
N ALA A 147 8.73 1.22 -5.57
CA ALA A 147 9.52 0.87 -4.42
C ALA A 147 10.95 0.58 -4.84
N ASN A 148 11.91 1.41 -4.44
CA ASN A 148 13.33 1.14 -4.60
C ASN A 148 13.83 0.37 -3.40
N GLN A 149 14.13 -0.91 -3.60
CA GLN A 149 14.63 -1.79 -2.55
C GLN A 149 16.14 -1.92 -2.65
N PHE A 150 16.83 -1.62 -1.54
CA PHE A 150 18.27 -1.74 -1.39
C PHE A 150 18.58 -2.86 -0.40
N ARG A 151 19.11 -3.96 -0.89
CA ARG A 151 19.47 -5.12 -0.06
C ARG A 151 20.64 -4.77 0.85
N VAL A 152 20.44 -4.96 2.14
CA VAL A 152 21.46 -4.74 3.19
C VAL A 152 22.02 -6.05 3.68
N SER A 153 21.19 -7.09 3.77
CA SER A 153 21.60 -8.45 4.16
C SER A 153 20.80 -9.50 3.39
N ASP A 154 21.03 -10.77 3.67
CA ASP A 154 20.32 -11.88 3.01
C ASP A 154 18.81 -11.91 3.34
N PHE A 155 18.43 -11.33 4.47
CA PHE A 155 17.05 -11.31 4.95
C PHE A 155 16.46 -9.91 5.07
N MET A 156 17.23 -8.83 4.77
CA MET A 156 16.78 -7.47 5.02
C MET A 156 17.11 -6.52 3.86
N SER A 157 16.16 -5.68 3.51
CA SER A 157 16.31 -4.59 2.53
C SER A 157 15.75 -3.29 3.09
N ILE A 158 16.36 -2.16 2.73
CA ILE A 158 15.78 -0.82 2.93
C ILE A 158 14.94 -0.52 1.70
N SER A 159 13.73 0.03 1.88
CA SER A 159 12.82 0.40 0.81
C SER A 159 12.50 1.89 0.85
N LEU A 160 12.69 2.57 -0.27
CA LEU A 160 12.14 3.89 -0.54
C LEU A 160 10.94 3.72 -1.47
N ASP A 161 9.75 3.99 -0.96
CA ASP A 161 8.47 3.77 -1.65
C ASP A 161 7.79 5.10 -1.94
N VAL A 162 7.38 5.32 -3.18
CA VAL A 162 6.62 6.50 -3.62
C VAL A 162 5.41 6.03 -4.40
N ASN A 163 4.22 6.52 -4.04
CA ASN A 163 3.00 6.15 -4.73
C ASN A 163 2.02 7.32 -4.88
N ALA A 164 1.06 7.10 -5.77
CA ALA A 164 -0.06 7.99 -6.00
C ALA A 164 -1.33 7.17 -6.27
N VAL A 165 -2.42 7.52 -5.61
CA VAL A 165 -3.71 6.85 -5.65
C VAL A 165 -4.80 7.86 -5.96
N LEU A 166 -5.58 7.59 -6.99
CA LEU A 166 -6.78 8.35 -7.35
C LEU A 166 -7.99 7.77 -6.63
N THR A 167 -8.74 8.60 -5.94
CA THR A 167 -9.99 8.24 -5.27
C THR A 167 -11.05 9.32 -5.51
N SER A 168 -12.30 9.03 -5.13
CA SER A 168 -13.37 10.01 -5.23
C SER A 168 -13.24 11.10 -4.16
N GLU A 169 -13.42 12.36 -4.53
CA GLU A 169 -13.44 13.50 -3.61
C GLU A 169 -14.52 13.35 -2.52
N LYS A 170 -15.62 12.65 -2.82
CA LYS A 170 -16.69 12.34 -1.86
C LYS A 170 -16.21 11.53 -0.64
N ALA A 171 -15.02 10.92 -0.73
CA ALA A 171 -14.37 10.26 0.41
C ALA A 171 -14.08 11.24 1.55
N PHE A 172 -13.76 12.49 1.22
CA PHE A 172 -13.20 13.47 2.15
C PHE A 172 -14.12 14.67 2.37
N ARG A 173 -15.03 14.95 1.42
CA ARG A 173 -15.93 16.11 1.48
C ARG A 173 -17.37 15.72 1.20
N THR A 174 -18.31 16.28 1.99
CA THR A 174 -19.75 16.08 1.81
C THR A 174 -20.37 17.07 0.83
N ASP A 175 -19.72 18.19 0.57
CA ASP A 175 -20.33 19.38 -0.05
C ASP A 175 -19.95 19.59 -1.52
N HIS A 176 -19.16 18.68 -2.11
CA HIS A 176 -18.68 18.83 -3.49
C HIS A 176 -19.24 17.76 -4.43
N SER A 177 -19.57 18.21 -5.63
CA SER A 177 -20.23 17.45 -6.68
C SER A 177 -19.24 16.65 -7.55
N GLY A 178 -18.48 15.72 -6.95
CA GLY A 178 -17.86 14.64 -7.71
C GLY A 178 -16.60 14.99 -8.50
N GLY A 179 -15.51 15.33 -7.81
CA GLY A 179 -14.14 15.37 -8.34
C GLY A 179 -13.34 14.12 -8.01
N PHE A 180 -12.10 14.06 -8.51
CA PHE A 180 -11.10 13.08 -8.12
C PHE A 180 -10.08 13.73 -7.19
N LEU A 181 -9.70 12.98 -6.15
CA LEU A 181 -8.64 13.34 -5.22
C LEU A 181 -7.44 12.44 -5.47
N LEU A 182 -6.25 13.03 -5.54
CA LEU A 182 -5.00 12.29 -5.60
C LEU A 182 -4.39 12.24 -4.19
N VAL A 183 -4.18 11.03 -3.69
CA VAL A 183 -3.44 10.76 -2.47
C VAL A 183 -2.04 10.34 -2.88
N SER A 184 -1.03 11.17 -2.59
CA SER A 184 0.37 10.85 -2.87
C SER A 184 1.10 10.57 -1.58
N SER A 185 1.99 9.59 -1.57
CA SER A 185 2.81 9.27 -0.41
C SER A 185 4.25 8.95 -0.78
N ALA A 186 5.14 9.26 0.16
CA ALA A 186 6.53 8.84 0.12
C ALA A 186 6.92 8.27 1.48
N SER A 187 7.57 7.11 1.52
CA SER A 187 7.97 6.45 2.77
C SER A 187 9.32 5.77 2.64
N LEU A 188 10.03 5.74 3.77
CA LEU A 188 11.24 4.96 3.98
C LEU A 188 10.89 3.80 4.91
N GLY A 189 11.33 2.60 4.58
CA GLY A 189 10.97 1.41 5.33
C GLY A 189 12.04 0.33 5.31
N VAL A 190 11.72 -0.73 6.04
CA VAL A 190 12.53 -1.96 6.09
C VAL A 190 11.65 -3.12 5.65
N VAL A 191 12.22 -3.99 4.81
CA VAL A 191 11.60 -5.21 4.31
C VAL A 191 12.40 -6.39 4.82
N PHE A 192 11.72 -7.36 5.40
CA PHE A 192 12.30 -8.62 5.86
C PHE A 192 11.80 -9.77 4.98
N ASP A 193 12.73 -10.47 4.35
CA ASP A 193 12.44 -11.71 3.63
C ASP A 193 12.32 -12.86 4.66
N LEU A 194 11.16 -13.54 4.70
CA LEU A 194 10.85 -14.59 5.68
C LEU A 194 11.31 -15.99 5.25
N GLY A 195 11.95 -16.10 4.11
CA GLY A 195 12.45 -17.36 3.57
C GLY A 195 13.59 -17.14 2.61
N TYR A 196 14.29 -18.24 2.27
CA TYR A 196 15.25 -18.22 1.17
C TYR A 196 14.49 -17.99 -0.13
N ARG A 197 14.79 -16.89 -0.84
CA ARG A 197 14.23 -16.65 -2.18
C ARG A 197 14.62 -17.84 -3.07
N GLY A 198 13.62 -18.63 -3.37
CA GLY A 198 13.82 -19.93 -4.02
C GLY A 198 13.88 -19.90 -5.55
N PHE A 199 14.40 -18.79 -6.12
CA PHE A 199 14.56 -18.67 -7.56
C PHE A 199 15.98 -19.02 -8.01
#